data_a7ec3f3f890c6e332aff766b494657d8
#
_entry.id   a7ec3f3f890c6e332aff766b494657d8
#
_cell.length_a   1.000
_cell.length_b   1.000
_cell.length_c   1.000
_cell.angle_alpha   90.00
_cell.angle_beta   90.00
_cell.angle_gamma   90.00
#
_symmetry.space_group_name_H-M   'P 1'
#
loop_
_entity.id
_entity.type
_entity.pdbx_description
1 polymer ?
#
loop_
_entity_poly.entity_id
_entity_poly.type
_entity_poly.pdbx_seq_one_letter_code
_entity_poly.pdbx_strand_id
1 'polypeptide(L)'
;MSDLQGNGPGHRHADDHDHQGSALSEMELRVRALESVLVEKGYVDPKALDILIETYEHKVGPHNGARVVAKAWSDPAYKQWLLDDATAAIASLGYTGRQGEHMVALENTPAVHNMVVCTLCSCYPWPVLGLPPVWYKSAPYRSRAVIDPRGVLREFGFELPAETEFRVWDSTAEVRYLVLPMRPAGTNGLQEEGLADWVTRDSMIGTGLPRMPEPKREPA
;
A
#
# COMPACT_ATOMS: atom_id res chain seq x y z
N MET A 1 44.86 -21.53 -38.47
CA MET A 1 45.30 -20.16 -38.37
C MET A 1 44.04 -19.30 -38.13
N SER A 2 44.07 -18.54 -37.08
CA SER A 2 43.16 -17.50 -36.66
C SER A 2 42.00 -17.91 -35.78
N ASP A 3 42.28 -17.76 -34.52
CA ASP A 3 41.38 -17.74 -33.35
C ASP A 3 40.34 -16.60 -33.46
N LEU A 4 39.10 -16.88 -33.10
CA LEU A 4 38.19 -15.85 -32.71
C LEU A 4 37.51 -16.28 -31.39
N GLN A 5 38.04 -15.73 -30.31
CA GLN A 5 37.43 -15.73 -28.98
C GLN A 5 36.14 -14.90 -28.99
N GLY A 6 35.02 -15.54 -28.70
CA GLY A 6 33.75 -14.88 -28.46
C GLY A 6 33.66 -14.37 -27.02
N ASN A 7 33.61 -13.06 -26.89
CA ASN A 7 33.42 -12.38 -25.62
C ASN A 7 31.90 -12.25 -25.34
N GLY A 8 31.41 -12.90 -24.32
CA GLY A 8 30.01 -12.78 -23.87
C GLY A 8 29.76 -11.44 -23.17
N PRO A 9 28.60 -10.82 -23.36
CA PRO A 9 28.28 -9.57 -22.67
C PRO A 9 27.93 -9.83 -21.21
N GLY A 10 28.74 -9.30 -20.31
CA GLY A 10 28.46 -9.24 -18.89
C GLY A 10 27.26 -8.34 -18.62
N HIS A 11 26.28 -8.87 -17.92
CA HIS A 11 25.22 -8.08 -17.32
C HIS A 11 25.80 -7.16 -16.26
N ARG A 12 25.87 -5.87 -16.59
CA ARG A 12 26.08 -4.81 -15.60
C ARG A 12 24.69 -4.44 -15.06
N HIS A 13 24.46 -4.70 -13.81
CA HIS A 13 23.41 -4.03 -13.04
C HIS A 13 23.79 -2.55 -12.97
N ALA A 14 23.07 -1.74 -13.67
CA ALA A 14 23.15 -0.30 -13.54
C ALA A 14 22.15 0.14 -12.47
N ASP A 15 22.59 0.16 -11.21
CA ASP A 15 22.00 1.00 -10.17
C ASP A 15 22.53 2.41 -10.40
N ASP A 16 21.95 3.11 -11.37
CA ASP A 16 22.18 4.52 -11.58
C ASP A 16 20.87 5.27 -11.26
N HIS A 17 20.65 5.51 -9.98
CA HIS A 17 19.73 6.54 -9.53
C HIS A 17 20.40 7.91 -9.78
N ASP A 18 20.50 8.27 -11.04
CA ASP A 18 20.90 9.59 -11.46
C ASP A 18 19.77 10.57 -11.14
N HIS A 19 19.89 11.26 -10.00
CA HIS A 19 19.10 12.44 -9.63
C HIS A 19 19.46 13.62 -10.54
N GLN A 20 19.37 13.44 -11.84
CA GLN A 20 19.29 14.56 -12.76
C GLN A 20 17.86 15.09 -12.68
N GLY A 21 17.71 16.35 -12.28
CA GLY A 21 16.44 17.03 -12.16
C GLY A 21 15.63 16.88 -13.44
N SER A 22 14.75 15.88 -13.47
CA SER A 22 13.85 15.67 -14.60
C SER A 22 12.96 16.90 -14.70
N ALA A 23 12.91 17.49 -15.90
CA ALA A 23 11.98 18.57 -16.17
C ALA A 23 10.57 18.15 -15.75
N LEU A 24 9.89 19.00 -14.99
CA LEU A 24 8.53 18.73 -14.53
C LEU A 24 7.63 18.42 -15.73
N SER A 25 6.77 17.42 -15.59
CA SER A 25 5.75 17.13 -16.59
C SER A 25 4.82 18.34 -16.78
N GLU A 26 4.16 18.41 -17.93
CA GLU A 26 3.18 19.48 -18.19
C GLU A 26 2.08 19.55 -17.12
N MET A 27 1.66 18.41 -16.58
CA MET A 27 0.66 18.35 -15.51
C MET A 27 1.22 18.91 -14.20
N GLU A 28 2.43 18.58 -13.83
CA GLU A 28 3.08 19.11 -12.63
C GLU A 28 3.27 20.64 -12.73
N LEU A 29 3.64 21.13 -13.91
CA LEU A 29 3.74 22.58 -14.16
C LEU A 29 2.37 23.27 -14.00
N ARG A 30 1.29 22.69 -14.52
CA ARG A 30 -0.07 23.21 -14.36
C ARG A 30 -0.51 23.23 -12.90
N VAL A 31 -0.23 22.15 -12.14
CA VAL A 31 -0.56 22.08 -10.71
C VAL A 31 0.20 23.14 -9.92
N ARG A 32 1.51 23.32 -10.15
CA ARG A 32 2.30 24.36 -9.51
C ARG A 32 1.86 25.77 -9.87
N ALA A 33 1.48 26.01 -11.13
CA ALA A 33 0.95 27.28 -11.55
C ALA A 33 -0.39 27.61 -10.84
N LEU A 34 -1.27 26.62 -10.73
CA LEU A 34 -2.53 26.76 -10.00
C LEU A 34 -2.29 27.05 -8.52
N GLU A 35 -1.40 26.29 -7.87
CA GLU A 35 -1.01 26.52 -6.48
C GLU A 35 -0.48 27.95 -6.28
N SER A 36 0.43 28.40 -7.13
CA SER A 36 0.99 29.76 -7.07
C SER A 36 -0.09 30.84 -7.14
N VAL A 37 -1.05 30.68 -8.04
CA VAL A 37 -2.19 31.61 -8.17
C VAL A 37 -3.08 31.60 -6.93
N LEU A 38 -3.35 30.42 -6.34
CA LEU A 38 -4.18 30.29 -5.15
C LEU A 38 -3.49 30.89 -3.92
N VAL A 39 -2.18 30.71 -3.80
CA VAL A 39 -1.36 31.34 -2.75
C VAL A 39 -1.31 32.85 -2.91
N GLU A 40 -1.05 33.37 -4.13
CA GLU A 40 -1.06 34.81 -4.41
C GLU A 40 -2.39 35.49 -4.08
N LYS A 41 -3.49 34.78 -4.35
CA LYS A 41 -4.85 35.26 -4.01
C LYS A 41 -5.23 35.05 -2.54
N GLY A 42 -4.39 34.45 -1.72
CA GLY A 42 -4.63 34.20 -0.32
C GLY A 42 -5.68 33.11 -0.04
N TYR A 43 -6.01 32.26 -1.01
CA TYR A 43 -6.94 31.16 -0.83
C TYR A 43 -6.28 29.92 -0.22
N VAL A 44 -4.96 29.78 -0.37
CA VAL A 44 -4.15 28.69 0.18
C VAL A 44 -2.98 29.27 0.96
N ASP A 45 -2.78 28.82 2.19
CA ASP A 45 -1.56 29.07 2.95
C ASP A 45 -0.55 27.94 2.63
N PRO A 46 0.62 28.26 2.05
CA PRO A 46 1.64 27.26 1.73
C PRO A 46 2.05 26.41 2.94
N LYS A 47 2.16 27.07 4.12
CA LYS A 47 2.53 26.36 5.36
C LYS A 47 1.47 25.36 5.80
N ALA A 48 0.19 25.68 5.62
CA ALA A 48 -0.89 24.74 5.91
C ALA A 48 -0.87 23.54 4.97
N LEU A 49 -0.52 23.75 3.69
CA LEU A 49 -0.37 22.69 2.71
C LEU A 49 0.81 21.76 3.06
N ASP A 50 1.97 22.33 3.39
CA ASP A 50 3.15 21.58 3.82
C ASP A 50 2.86 20.73 5.08
N ILE A 51 2.18 21.28 6.07
CA ILE A 51 1.77 20.59 7.29
C ILE A 51 0.84 19.41 6.96
N LEU A 52 -0.11 19.60 6.03
CA LEU A 52 -1.00 18.52 5.59
C LEU A 52 -0.21 17.39 4.90
N ILE A 53 0.67 17.72 3.97
CA ILE A 53 1.50 16.75 3.27
C ILE A 53 2.35 15.98 4.27
N GLU A 54 3.11 16.66 5.13
CA GLU A 54 3.95 16.04 6.17
C GLU A 54 3.13 15.14 7.10
N THR A 55 1.93 15.59 7.48
CA THR A 55 1.04 14.82 8.36
C THR A 55 0.63 13.51 7.69
N TYR A 56 0.20 13.55 6.44
CA TYR A 56 -0.23 12.33 5.73
C TYR A 56 0.93 11.42 5.32
N GLU A 57 2.10 11.97 5.06
CA GLU A 57 3.30 11.17 4.75
C GLU A 57 3.90 10.50 5.98
N HIS A 58 4.00 11.22 7.10
CA HIS A 58 4.80 10.79 8.24
C HIS A 58 3.99 10.43 9.49
N LYS A 59 2.79 10.98 9.69
CA LYS A 59 2.00 10.78 10.91
C LYS A 59 0.77 9.90 10.70
N VAL A 60 0.10 10.04 9.56
CA VAL A 60 -1.11 9.26 9.25
C VAL A 60 -0.77 8.04 8.41
N GLY A 61 0.15 8.06 7.50
CA GLY A 61 0.57 7.03 6.56
C GLY A 61 0.17 5.58 6.87
N PRO A 62 0.79 4.58 6.34
CA PRO A 62 0.42 3.18 6.56
C PRO A 62 0.63 2.70 8.00
N HIS A 63 1.23 3.52 8.88
CA HIS A 63 1.44 3.20 10.29
C HIS A 63 0.15 2.93 11.06
N ASN A 64 -0.91 3.71 10.82
CA ASN A 64 -2.19 3.51 11.49
C ASN A 64 -2.81 2.17 11.07
N GLY A 65 -2.80 1.85 9.78
CA GLY A 65 -3.26 0.56 9.28
C GLY A 65 -2.43 -0.60 9.83
N ALA A 66 -1.11 -0.43 9.93
CA ALA A 66 -0.24 -1.43 10.52
C ALA A 66 -0.59 -1.72 11.99
N ARG A 67 -0.95 -0.70 12.77
CA ARG A 67 -1.44 -0.87 14.16
C ARG A 67 -2.79 -1.56 14.21
N VAL A 68 -3.73 -1.23 13.31
CA VAL A 68 -5.02 -1.93 13.18
C VAL A 68 -4.80 -3.42 12.92
N VAL A 69 -3.94 -3.75 11.96
CA VAL A 69 -3.60 -5.14 11.60
C VAL A 69 -2.90 -5.84 12.76
N ALA A 70 -1.90 -5.22 13.39
CA ALA A 70 -1.18 -5.80 14.52
C ALA A 70 -2.11 -6.11 15.69
N LYS A 71 -3.03 -5.20 16.00
CA LYS A 71 -4.07 -5.43 17.00
C LYS A 71 -4.98 -6.59 16.62
N ALA A 72 -5.44 -6.68 15.38
CA ALA A 72 -6.26 -7.80 14.92
C ALA A 72 -5.49 -9.14 14.95
N TRP A 73 -4.18 -9.13 14.77
CA TRP A 73 -3.35 -10.33 14.90
C TRP A 73 -3.11 -10.77 16.35
N SER A 74 -3.17 -9.86 17.31
CA SER A 74 -2.93 -10.13 18.73
C SER A 74 -4.21 -10.33 19.55
N ASP A 75 -5.32 -9.73 19.14
CA ASP A 75 -6.61 -9.73 19.83
C ASP A 75 -7.72 -10.32 18.93
N PRO A 76 -8.14 -11.59 19.15
CA PRO A 76 -9.19 -12.22 18.36
C PRO A 76 -10.55 -11.53 18.47
N ALA A 77 -10.86 -10.89 19.61
CA ALA A 77 -12.12 -10.17 19.78
C ALA A 77 -12.12 -8.88 18.94
N TYR A 78 -11.01 -8.15 18.94
CA TYR A 78 -10.85 -6.99 18.07
C TYR A 78 -10.88 -7.39 16.59
N LYS A 79 -10.22 -8.50 16.22
CA LYS A 79 -10.27 -9.03 14.85
C LYS A 79 -11.70 -9.29 14.40
N GLN A 80 -12.49 -9.96 15.22
CA GLN A 80 -13.89 -10.22 14.87
C GLN A 80 -14.67 -8.92 14.71
N TRP A 81 -14.51 -7.98 15.64
CA TRP A 81 -15.14 -6.66 15.52
C TRP A 81 -14.70 -5.91 14.26
N LEU A 82 -13.40 -5.96 13.92
CA LEU A 82 -12.88 -5.34 12.70
C LEU A 82 -13.52 -5.92 11.43
N LEU A 83 -13.78 -7.22 11.40
CA LEU A 83 -14.43 -7.88 10.26
C LEU A 83 -15.94 -7.60 10.21
N ASP A 84 -16.59 -7.41 11.34
CA ASP A 84 -18.02 -7.14 11.43
C ASP A 84 -18.35 -5.64 11.19
N ASP A 85 -17.55 -4.74 11.77
CA ASP A 85 -17.69 -3.27 11.64
C ASP A 85 -16.31 -2.61 11.67
N ALA A 86 -15.67 -2.56 10.52
CA ALA A 86 -14.33 -1.98 10.40
C ALA A 86 -14.32 -0.49 10.74
N THR A 87 -15.38 0.25 10.43
CA THR A 87 -15.47 1.67 10.71
C THR A 87 -15.40 1.94 12.21
N ALA A 88 -16.22 1.26 13.01
CA ALA A 88 -16.24 1.44 14.46
C ALA A 88 -14.96 0.90 15.11
N ALA A 89 -14.46 -0.27 14.68
CA ALA A 89 -13.24 -0.86 15.22
C ALA A 89 -12.00 0.04 14.97
N ILE A 90 -11.86 0.60 13.77
CA ILE A 90 -10.78 1.52 13.43
C ILE A 90 -10.91 2.84 14.19
N ALA A 91 -12.13 3.37 14.31
CA ALA A 91 -12.42 4.58 15.06
C ALA A 91 -12.08 4.46 16.56
N SER A 92 -12.22 3.26 17.14
CA SER A 92 -11.86 3.00 18.54
C SER A 92 -10.38 3.22 18.85
N LEU A 93 -9.52 3.17 17.84
CA LEU A 93 -8.09 3.49 17.92
C LEU A 93 -7.78 4.97 17.64
N GLY A 94 -8.81 5.79 17.43
CA GLY A 94 -8.67 7.21 17.11
C GLY A 94 -8.40 7.50 15.63
N TYR A 95 -8.48 6.50 14.74
CA TYR A 95 -8.23 6.66 13.32
C TYR A 95 -9.54 6.92 12.59
N THR A 96 -9.89 8.20 12.51
CA THR A 96 -11.10 8.69 11.83
C THR A 96 -10.72 9.78 10.84
N GLY A 97 -11.66 10.15 9.99
CA GLY A 97 -11.49 11.28 9.09
C GLY A 97 -11.96 10.99 7.68
N ARG A 98 -11.69 11.96 6.81
CA ARG A 98 -12.10 11.92 5.42
C ARG A 98 -11.61 10.66 4.71
N GLN A 99 -12.46 10.06 3.87
CA GLN A 99 -12.20 8.80 3.16
C GLN A 99 -12.17 7.56 4.06
N GLY A 100 -12.67 7.67 5.29
CA GLY A 100 -12.79 6.56 6.24
C GLY A 100 -14.20 6.46 6.82
N GLU A 101 -15.20 7.09 6.19
CA GLU A 101 -16.58 7.16 6.69
C GLU A 101 -17.28 5.79 6.65
N HIS A 102 -16.91 4.95 5.70
CA HIS A 102 -17.40 3.58 5.62
C HIS A 102 -16.27 2.64 5.21
N MET A 103 -15.80 1.87 6.17
CA MET A 103 -14.69 0.94 6.01
C MET A 103 -15.18 -0.50 6.09
N VAL A 104 -14.61 -1.36 5.26
CA VAL A 104 -14.80 -2.82 5.28
C VAL A 104 -13.44 -3.50 5.34
N ALA A 105 -13.26 -4.40 6.30
CA ALA A 105 -12.05 -5.21 6.41
C ALA A 105 -12.22 -6.55 5.68
N LEU A 106 -11.19 -6.96 4.96
CA LEU A 106 -11.17 -8.17 4.13
C LEU A 106 -10.05 -9.09 4.60
N GLU A 107 -10.40 -10.21 5.19
CA GLU A 107 -9.39 -11.14 5.72
C GLU A 107 -8.79 -12.01 4.61
N ASN A 108 -7.46 -12.03 4.52
CA ASN A 108 -6.71 -13.02 3.77
C ASN A 108 -6.54 -14.30 4.60
N THR A 109 -6.77 -15.43 3.95
CA THR A 109 -6.58 -16.77 4.51
C THR A 109 -5.71 -17.62 3.57
N PRO A 110 -5.27 -18.82 3.95
CA PRO A 110 -4.57 -19.70 3.01
C PRO A 110 -5.39 -20.03 1.75
N ALA A 111 -6.73 -19.99 1.85
CA ALA A 111 -7.62 -20.29 0.75
C ALA A 111 -8.08 -19.05 -0.05
N VAL A 112 -8.00 -17.86 0.52
CA VAL A 112 -8.53 -16.62 -0.09
C VAL A 112 -7.54 -15.50 0.02
N HIS A 113 -7.27 -14.83 -1.10
CA HIS A 113 -6.48 -13.60 -1.16
C HIS A 113 -7.33 -12.46 -1.73
N ASN A 114 -7.35 -11.34 -1.04
CA ASN A 114 -8.09 -10.15 -1.42
C ASN A 114 -7.14 -9.07 -1.95
N MET A 115 -7.55 -8.36 -2.98
CA MET A 115 -6.86 -7.20 -3.51
C MET A 115 -7.86 -6.06 -3.71
N VAL A 116 -7.44 -4.84 -3.40
CA VAL A 116 -8.27 -3.64 -3.51
C VAL A 116 -7.84 -2.81 -4.70
N VAL A 117 -8.81 -2.30 -5.43
CA VAL A 117 -8.63 -1.33 -6.53
C VAL A 117 -9.70 -0.25 -6.42
N CYS A 118 -9.51 0.88 -7.08
CA CYS A 118 -10.60 1.78 -7.45
C CYS A 118 -10.54 1.98 -8.97
N THR A 119 -11.44 1.35 -9.70
CA THR A 119 -11.43 1.40 -11.17
C THR A 119 -11.84 2.77 -11.72
N LEU A 120 -12.62 3.53 -10.96
CA LEU A 120 -13.16 4.82 -11.39
C LEU A 120 -12.20 5.99 -11.13
N CYS A 121 -11.61 6.05 -9.94
CA CYS A 121 -10.80 7.19 -9.52
C CYS A 121 -9.58 6.76 -8.68
N SER A 122 -9.60 7.00 -7.38
CA SER A 122 -8.52 6.64 -6.46
C SER A 122 -9.01 6.56 -5.02
N CYS A 123 -10.22 6.02 -4.84
CA CYS A 123 -10.81 5.84 -3.52
C CYS A 123 -9.92 4.96 -2.63
N TYR A 124 -9.50 5.51 -1.50
CA TYR A 124 -8.45 4.95 -0.67
C TYR A 124 -8.70 5.29 0.80
N PRO A 125 -8.45 4.41 1.75
CA PRO A 125 -8.76 4.66 3.16
C PRO A 125 -7.67 5.51 3.83
N TRP A 126 -7.73 6.82 3.66
CA TRP A 126 -6.72 7.77 4.16
C TRP A 126 -6.42 7.68 5.67
N PRO A 127 -7.41 7.49 6.56
CA PRO A 127 -7.12 7.45 7.99
C PRO A 127 -6.15 6.33 8.41
N VAL A 128 -6.10 5.25 7.64
CA VAL A 128 -5.29 4.06 7.96
C VAL A 128 -4.11 3.85 7.00
N LEU A 129 -4.21 4.26 5.74
CA LEU A 129 -3.16 4.04 4.74
C LEU A 129 -2.47 5.31 4.25
N GLY A 130 -2.92 6.49 4.70
CA GLY A 130 -2.40 7.77 4.23
C GLY A 130 -2.82 8.09 2.80
N LEU A 131 -1.96 8.76 2.05
CA LEU A 131 -2.22 9.07 0.65
C LEU A 131 -1.98 7.85 -0.25
N PRO A 132 -2.81 7.67 -1.29
CA PRO A 132 -2.63 6.56 -2.23
C PRO A 132 -1.31 6.71 -3.00
N PRO A 133 -0.54 5.62 -3.15
CA PRO A 133 0.67 5.65 -3.96
C PRO A 133 0.35 5.95 -5.43
N VAL A 134 1.33 6.46 -6.16
CA VAL A 134 1.14 6.90 -7.56
C VAL A 134 0.63 5.74 -8.44
N TRP A 135 1.18 4.54 -8.26
CA TRP A 135 0.78 3.37 -9.02
C TRP A 135 -0.69 2.99 -8.80
N TYR A 136 -1.23 3.16 -7.57
CA TYR A 136 -2.65 2.85 -7.26
C TYR A 136 -3.62 3.69 -8.09
N LYS A 137 -3.24 4.92 -8.41
CA LYS A 137 -4.03 5.84 -9.24
C LYS A 137 -3.83 5.64 -10.74
N SER A 138 -2.84 4.87 -11.15
CA SER A 138 -2.49 4.71 -12.56
C SER A 138 -3.57 3.95 -13.34
N ALA A 139 -3.82 4.36 -14.58
CA ALA A 139 -4.76 3.67 -15.46
C ALA A 139 -4.36 2.20 -15.73
N PRO A 140 -3.07 1.86 -15.93
CA PRO A 140 -2.64 0.47 -16.06
C PRO A 140 -3.01 -0.40 -14.86
N TYR A 141 -2.73 0.03 -13.63
CA TYR A 141 -3.10 -0.74 -12.43
C TYR A 141 -4.61 -0.94 -12.35
N ARG A 142 -5.39 0.14 -12.47
CA ARG A 142 -6.86 0.10 -12.36
C ARG A 142 -7.50 -0.85 -13.37
N SER A 143 -7.02 -0.84 -14.61
CA SER A 143 -7.52 -1.73 -15.65
C SER A 143 -7.06 -3.18 -15.44
N ARG A 144 -5.77 -3.40 -15.21
CA ARG A 144 -5.20 -4.73 -15.12
C ARG A 144 -5.59 -5.48 -13.83
N ALA A 145 -5.79 -4.77 -12.73
CA ALA A 145 -6.27 -5.35 -11.48
C ALA A 145 -7.59 -6.14 -11.65
N VAL A 146 -8.43 -5.75 -12.61
CA VAL A 146 -9.70 -6.44 -12.92
C VAL A 146 -9.53 -7.50 -14.00
N ILE A 147 -8.70 -7.22 -15.03
CA ILE A 147 -8.56 -8.10 -16.20
C ILE A 147 -7.61 -9.28 -15.92
N ASP A 148 -6.46 -9.01 -15.31
CA ASP A 148 -5.42 -9.99 -14.99
C ASP A 148 -4.81 -9.71 -13.58
N PRO A 149 -5.59 -9.90 -12.51
CA PRO A 149 -5.13 -9.59 -11.17
C PRO A 149 -3.93 -10.44 -10.73
N ARG A 150 -3.84 -11.70 -11.16
CA ARG A 150 -2.67 -12.54 -10.87
C ARG A 150 -1.42 -12.06 -11.60
N GLY A 151 -1.55 -11.52 -12.81
CA GLY A 151 -0.47 -10.86 -13.54
C GLY A 151 0.03 -9.62 -12.81
N VAL A 152 -0.88 -8.84 -12.22
CA VAL A 152 -0.52 -7.69 -11.39
C VAL A 152 0.33 -8.14 -10.19
N LEU A 153 -0.05 -9.21 -9.47
CA LEU A 153 0.76 -9.69 -8.34
C LEU A 153 2.17 -10.11 -8.75
N ARG A 154 2.33 -10.76 -9.92
CA ARG A 154 3.66 -11.10 -10.44
C ARG A 154 4.52 -9.86 -10.69
N GLU A 155 3.93 -8.76 -11.14
CA GLU A 155 4.63 -7.47 -11.30
C GLU A 155 5.04 -6.86 -9.96
N PHE A 156 4.25 -7.11 -8.90
CA PHE A 156 4.60 -6.75 -7.53
C PHE A 156 5.55 -7.75 -6.85
N GLY A 157 6.00 -8.78 -7.58
CA GLY A 157 7.07 -9.67 -7.15
C GLY A 157 6.62 -10.89 -6.35
N PHE A 158 5.34 -11.26 -6.36
CA PHE A 158 4.91 -12.51 -5.72
C PHE A 158 3.80 -13.23 -6.50
N GLU A 159 3.68 -14.53 -6.24
CA GLU A 159 2.67 -15.39 -6.83
C GLU A 159 1.85 -16.09 -5.75
N LEU A 160 0.57 -16.28 -6.05
CA LEU A 160 -0.32 -17.08 -5.23
C LEU A 160 -0.42 -18.49 -5.77
N PRO A 161 -0.57 -19.52 -4.90
CA PRO A 161 -0.92 -20.86 -5.32
C PRO A 161 -2.15 -20.85 -6.23
N ALA A 162 -2.20 -21.77 -7.20
CA ALA A 162 -3.28 -21.81 -8.19
C ALA A 162 -4.65 -22.03 -7.54
N GLU A 163 -4.67 -22.80 -6.44
CA GLU A 163 -5.85 -23.14 -5.66
C GLU A 163 -6.38 -22.01 -4.78
N THR A 164 -5.57 -20.97 -4.52
CA THR A 164 -6.01 -19.83 -3.70
C THR A 164 -7.06 -19.04 -4.49
N GLU A 165 -8.25 -18.89 -3.92
CA GLU A 165 -9.28 -18.01 -4.47
C GLU A 165 -8.79 -16.56 -4.46
N PHE A 166 -8.92 -15.86 -5.58
CA PHE A 166 -8.50 -14.48 -5.71
C PHE A 166 -9.70 -13.57 -5.87
N ARG A 167 -9.84 -12.60 -4.96
CA ARG A 167 -10.95 -11.64 -4.96
C ARG A 167 -10.45 -10.23 -5.16
N VAL A 168 -11.01 -9.53 -6.13
CA VAL A 168 -10.73 -8.11 -6.37
C VAL A 168 -11.93 -7.28 -5.91
N TRP A 169 -11.64 -6.27 -5.10
CA TRP A 169 -12.64 -5.39 -4.49
C TRP A 169 -12.48 -3.98 -5.03
N ASP A 170 -13.54 -3.46 -5.61
CA ASP A 170 -13.55 -2.12 -6.20
C ASP A 170 -14.07 -1.09 -5.18
N SER A 171 -13.18 -0.26 -4.67
CA SER A 171 -13.54 0.84 -3.77
C SER A 171 -14.38 1.88 -4.50
N THR A 172 -15.40 2.37 -3.83
CA THR A 172 -16.31 3.40 -4.36
C THR A 172 -16.22 4.71 -3.58
N ALA A 173 -17.01 5.70 -3.97
CA ALA A 173 -17.14 6.94 -3.19
C ALA A 173 -17.72 6.70 -1.78
N GLU A 174 -18.41 5.60 -1.55
CA GLU A 174 -19.11 5.29 -0.32
C GLU A 174 -18.34 4.28 0.55
N VAL A 175 -17.67 3.30 -0.08
CA VAL A 175 -17.02 2.19 0.63
C VAL A 175 -15.52 2.15 0.35
N ARG A 176 -14.72 1.98 1.40
CA ARG A 176 -13.26 1.76 1.35
C ARG A 176 -12.94 0.41 1.95
N TYR A 177 -11.97 -0.25 1.38
CA TYR A 177 -11.54 -1.57 1.84
C TYR A 177 -10.15 -1.52 2.46
N LEU A 178 -9.95 -2.30 3.50
CA LEU A 178 -8.66 -2.59 4.14
C LEU A 178 -8.46 -4.10 4.11
N VAL A 179 -7.39 -4.57 3.50
CA VAL A 179 -7.03 -5.99 3.58
C VAL A 179 -6.36 -6.24 4.93
N LEU A 180 -6.89 -7.24 5.65
CA LEU A 180 -6.24 -7.83 6.82
C LEU A 180 -5.37 -9.00 6.33
N PRO A 181 -4.06 -8.82 6.18
CA PRO A 181 -3.18 -9.87 5.69
C PRO A 181 -3.01 -10.98 6.72
N MET A 182 -2.63 -12.17 6.27
CA MET A 182 -2.27 -13.26 7.17
C MET A 182 -1.08 -12.88 8.05
N ARG A 183 -1.14 -13.26 9.32
CA ARG A 183 -0.02 -13.10 10.24
C ARG A 183 1.16 -13.96 9.76
N PRO A 184 2.36 -13.41 9.59
CA PRO A 184 3.52 -14.16 9.15
C PRO A 184 3.92 -15.24 10.16
N ALA A 185 4.34 -16.39 9.66
CA ALA A 185 4.94 -17.42 10.50
C ALA A 185 6.22 -16.88 11.18
N GLY A 186 6.49 -17.32 12.40
CA GLY A 186 7.67 -16.87 13.16
C GLY A 186 7.46 -15.57 13.94
N THR A 187 6.29 -14.94 13.88
CA THR A 187 5.95 -13.76 14.69
C THR A 187 5.26 -14.14 16.03
N ASN A 188 5.18 -15.43 16.34
CA ASN A 188 4.63 -15.91 17.60
C ASN A 188 5.45 -15.37 18.79
N GLY A 189 4.75 -14.80 19.79
CA GLY A 189 5.39 -14.20 20.96
C GLY A 189 5.76 -12.72 20.81
N LEU A 190 5.61 -12.11 19.63
CA LEU A 190 5.73 -10.67 19.48
C LEU A 190 4.52 -9.97 20.09
N GLN A 191 4.79 -8.86 20.76
CA GLN A 191 3.74 -7.94 21.23
C GLN A 191 3.19 -7.11 20.06
N GLU A 192 2.05 -6.45 20.29
CA GLU A 192 1.32 -5.69 19.26
C GLU A 192 2.21 -4.66 18.56
N GLU A 193 3.03 -3.90 19.30
CA GLU A 193 3.93 -2.88 18.74
C GLU A 193 4.94 -3.51 17.77
N GLY A 194 5.53 -4.64 18.14
CA GLY A 194 6.49 -5.36 17.30
C GLY A 194 5.84 -6.02 16.07
N LEU A 195 4.55 -6.35 16.14
CA LEU A 195 3.80 -6.90 15.01
C LEU A 195 3.53 -5.85 13.93
N ALA A 196 3.36 -4.59 14.30
CA ALA A 196 3.11 -3.50 13.35
C ALA A 196 4.26 -3.34 12.34
N ASP A 197 5.50 -3.61 12.74
CA ASP A 197 6.68 -3.50 11.85
C ASP A 197 6.68 -4.53 10.70
N TRP A 198 5.89 -5.60 10.83
CA TRP A 198 5.75 -6.63 9.80
C TRP A 198 4.73 -6.28 8.74
N VAL A 199 3.86 -5.33 9.02
CA VAL A 199 2.79 -4.93 8.10
C VAL A 199 3.34 -3.94 7.08
N THR A 200 3.05 -4.16 5.80
CA THR A 200 3.40 -3.24 4.73
C THR A 200 2.14 -2.58 4.17
N ARG A 201 2.29 -1.40 3.54
CA ARG A 201 1.18 -0.76 2.82
C ARG A 201 0.59 -1.71 1.78
N ASP A 202 1.44 -2.36 1.01
CA ASP A 202 1.04 -3.23 -0.09
C ASP A 202 0.30 -4.48 0.41
N SER A 203 0.66 -5.00 1.59
CA SER A 203 -0.09 -6.10 2.21
C SER A 203 -1.50 -5.71 2.62
N MET A 204 -1.72 -4.44 2.98
CA MET A 204 -3.04 -3.90 3.33
C MET A 204 -3.89 -3.48 2.12
N ILE A 205 -3.29 -3.44 0.94
CA ILE A 205 -3.98 -3.28 -0.35
C ILE A 205 -4.20 -4.66 -1.00
N GLY A 206 -3.40 -5.65 -0.63
CA GLY A 206 -3.40 -6.99 -1.20
C GLY A 206 -2.51 -7.15 -2.43
N THR A 207 -1.67 -6.16 -2.73
CA THR A 207 -0.65 -6.22 -3.80
C THR A 207 0.70 -6.70 -3.31
N GLY A 208 0.83 -7.01 -2.03
CA GLY A 208 2.04 -7.51 -1.41
C GLY A 208 1.74 -8.40 -0.22
N LEU A 209 2.79 -8.94 0.38
CA LEU A 209 2.73 -9.71 1.61
C LEU A 209 3.30 -8.88 2.78
N PRO A 210 2.96 -9.21 4.02
CA PRO A 210 3.71 -8.73 5.18
C PRO A 210 5.20 -9.08 5.03
N ARG A 211 6.06 -8.36 5.74
CA ARG A 211 7.48 -8.70 5.79
C ARG A 211 7.66 -10.12 6.28
N MET A 212 8.62 -10.82 5.73
CA MET A 212 9.00 -12.17 6.19
C MET A 212 10.20 -12.05 7.13
N PRO A 213 10.28 -12.90 8.18
CA PRO A 213 11.49 -12.98 8.96
C PRO A 213 12.67 -13.31 8.05
N GLU A 214 13.78 -12.58 8.21
CA GLU A 214 15.01 -12.97 7.52
C GLU A 214 15.36 -14.40 7.96
N PRO A 215 15.70 -15.30 7.02
CA PRO A 215 16.16 -16.63 7.39
C PRO A 215 17.39 -16.45 8.28
N LYS A 216 17.35 -17.03 9.49
CA LYS A 216 18.51 -17.03 10.38
C LYS A 216 19.66 -17.62 9.57
N ARG A 217 20.69 -16.81 9.29
CA ARG A 217 21.96 -17.32 8.78
C ARG A 217 22.48 -18.26 9.86
N GLU A 218 22.51 -19.56 9.58
CA GLU A 218 23.24 -20.50 10.42
C GLU A 218 24.69 -20.02 10.44
N PRO A 219 25.32 -19.91 11.64
CA PRO A 219 26.73 -19.62 11.72
C PRO A 219 27.49 -20.75 11.05
N ALA A 220 28.37 -20.40 10.09
CA ALA A 220 29.23 -21.32 9.40
C ALA A 220 30.26 -21.96 10.33
#